data_ff2d405058b22e2e7ef62cacf183cae7
#
_entry.id   ff2d405058b22e2e7ef62cacf183cae7
#
_cell.length_a   1.000
_cell.length_b   1.000
_cell.length_c   1.000
_cell.angle_alpha   90.00
_cell.angle_beta   90.00
_cell.angle_gamma   90.00
#
_symmetry.space_group_name_H-M   'P 1'
#
loop_
_entity.id
_entity.type
_entity.pdbx_description
1 polymer ?
#
loop_
_entity_poly.entity_id
_entity_poly.type
_entity_poly.pdbx_seq_one_letter_code
_entity_poly.pdbx_strand_id
1 'polypeptide(L)'
;MEKITEYLIKPTLSEKGIVKVWKETIKLPTYEIGEEEKNPIFLEKRVYQGSSGVVYPYPVVEKICDEKKEKDYQAYFLENEYLKIMILPELGGRVQMAYDKVKKRHFVYYNQVIKPALVGLTGPWISGGIEFNWPQHHRPSTYLPTDCMIEENADGSKTVWCNEVERMFNTKGMQGFTLHPDKAYLEINVKVYNRTPFPQTFLWWANPAVVVNDHYHSVFPPDVHAVFDHGKRDVSNFPIATGIYYKQDYSEGVDISKYKNIPVPTSYMAIKSRYDFVGGYEEHVQAGLLHVADHHLSPGKKQWTWGNGDFGIAWDRNLTDEDGPYIELMTGVYTDNQPDFTWLQPYEEKSWKQYFLPYSEVGYVKNATKDFILNLDVAENTAHIIVYATGRQENIKVELRDITGKILFDKVTILSPENIFKSQVNIAEQLPENLILSLYDNNGKLLLEYKADKPEIKPTPDPAKAAKQPKEIASIEQLFLTGLHLEQYRHATYDPMAYLSLIHISEPTRP
;
A
#
# COMPACT_ATOMS: atom_id res chain seq x y z
N MET A 1 5.86 -29.15 -2.03
CA MET A 1 5.56 -27.76 -1.59
C MET A 1 6.01 -27.50 -0.15
N GLU A 2 5.60 -28.28 0.85
CA GLU A 2 6.06 -28.07 2.24
C GLU A 2 7.56 -27.89 2.40
N LYS A 3 8.38 -28.70 1.76
CA LYS A 3 9.85 -28.64 1.89
C LYS A 3 10.49 -27.34 1.42
N ILE A 4 9.96 -26.71 0.35
CA ILE A 4 10.56 -25.46 -0.15
C ILE A 4 10.14 -24.28 0.72
N THR A 5 8.88 -24.25 1.16
CA THR A 5 8.40 -23.20 2.08
C THR A 5 9.17 -23.25 3.40
N GLU A 6 9.38 -24.44 3.99
CA GLU A 6 10.19 -24.59 5.20
C GLU A 6 11.63 -24.12 5.00
N TYR A 7 12.24 -24.43 3.87
CA TYR A 7 13.57 -23.95 3.53
C TYR A 7 13.63 -22.43 3.43
N LEU A 8 12.68 -21.82 2.73
CA LEU A 8 12.66 -20.37 2.51
C LEU A 8 12.52 -19.56 3.79
N ILE A 9 11.73 -20.03 4.76
CA ILE A 9 11.53 -19.33 6.04
C ILE A 9 12.61 -19.66 7.08
N LYS A 10 13.41 -20.72 6.88
CA LYS A 10 14.47 -21.10 7.83
C LYS A 10 15.46 -19.95 8.01
N PRO A 11 15.71 -19.53 9.27
CA PRO A 11 16.71 -18.51 9.53
C PRO A 11 18.11 -18.97 9.10
N THR A 12 18.84 -18.09 8.42
CA THR A 12 20.23 -18.32 8.01
C THR A 12 21.21 -17.43 8.79
N LEU A 13 20.66 -16.50 9.60
CA LEU A 13 21.38 -15.58 10.44
C LEU A 13 21.21 -15.97 11.91
N SER A 14 22.31 -16.17 12.61
CA SER A 14 22.35 -16.49 14.06
C SER A 14 22.79 -15.30 14.91
N GLU A 15 23.33 -14.25 14.32
CA GLU A 15 23.89 -13.10 15.02
C GLU A 15 22.92 -11.91 15.00
N LYS A 16 22.82 -11.22 16.15
CA LYS A 16 22.05 -9.98 16.29
C LYS A 16 22.86 -8.78 15.81
N GLY A 17 22.16 -7.72 15.39
CA GLY A 17 22.80 -6.48 14.97
C GLY A 17 23.50 -6.55 13.60
N ILE A 18 23.15 -7.54 12.77
CA ILE A 18 23.72 -7.73 11.42
C ILE A 18 22.61 -7.88 10.41
N VAL A 19 22.81 -7.37 9.20
CA VAL A 19 22.00 -7.67 8.02
C VAL A 19 22.80 -8.56 7.08
N LYS A 20 22.20 -9.67 6.68
CA LYS A 20 22.72 -10.54 5.62
C LYS A 20 21.97 -10.27 4.32
N VAL A 21 22.69 -10.20 3.21
CA VAL A 21 22.15 -10.13 1.87
C VAL A 21 22.86 -11.16 0.98
N TRP A 22 22.09 -11.88 0.17
CA TRP A 22 22.66 -12.85 -0.79
C TRP A 22 21.76 -13.07 -1.98
N LYS A 23 22.30 -13.69 -2.99
CA LYS A 23 21.61 -14.13 -4.19
C LYS A 23 21.65 -15.66 -4.25
N GLU A 24 20.53 -16.26 -4.64
CA GLU A 24 20.37 -17.71 -4.70
C GLU A 24 19.39 -18.13 -5.80
N THR A 25 19.64 -19.25 -6.44
CA THR A 25 18.69 -19.87 -7.35
C THR A 25 17.75 -20.76 -6.55
N ILE A 26 16.46 -20.49 -6.65
CA ILE A 26 15.39 -21.27 -6.01
C ILE A 26 14.43 -21.84 -7.06
N LYS A 27 13.76 -22.93 -6.70
CA LYS A 27 12.69 -23.52 -7.54
C LYS A 27 11.34 -23.13 -6.97
N LEU A 28 10.47 -22.59 -7.82
CA LEU A 28 9.08 -22.29 -7.44
C LEU A 28 8.13 -22.96 -8.44
N PRO A 29 7.02 -23.55 -7.94
CA PRO A 29 5.98 -24.06 -8.80
C PRO A 29 5.36 -22.89 -9.58
N THR A 30 5.28 -23.03 -10.90
CA THR A 30 4.94 -21.93 -11.81
C THR A 30 4.01 -22.42 -12.91
N TYR A 31 2.92 -21.70 -13.14
CA TYR A 31 2.13 -21.74 -14.36
C TYR A 31 2.77 -20.76 -15.36
N GLU A 32 3.28 -21.27 -16.46
CA GLU A 32 3.98 -20.45 -17.44
C GLU A 32 3.02 -19.61 -18.28
N ILE A 33 3.51 -18.51 -18.80
CA ILE A 33 2.78 -17.69 -19.76
C ILE A 33 2.92 -18.26 -21.17
N GLY A 34 1.96 -17.94 -22.04
CA GLY A 34 2.04 -18.23 -23.46
C GLY A 34 3.06 -17.37 -24.19
N GLU A 35 3.11 -17.50 -25.51
CA GLU A 35 3.99 -16.69 -26.34
C GLU A 35 3.58 -15.22 -26.32
N GLU A 36 4.58 -14.33 -26.34
CA GLU A 36 4.37 -12.90 -26.51
C GLU A 36 3.87 -12.59 -27.94
N GLU A 37 2.94 -11.66 -28.05
CA GLU A 37 2.50 -11.15 -29.36
C GLU A 37 3.68 -10.50 -30.08
N LYS A 38 3.98 -10.98 -31.29
CA LYS A 38 5.14 -10.54 -32.07
C LYS A 38 4.97 -9.18 -32.71
N ASN A 39 3.73 -8.78 -32.93
CA ASN A 39 3.41 -7.47 -33.50
C ASN A 39 2.97 -6.53 -32.39
N PRO A 40 3.61 -5.37 -32.23
CA PRO A 40 3.20 -4.40 -31.24
C PRO A 40 1.75 -3.99 -31.45
N ILE A 41 0.97 -3.96 -30.36
CA ILE A 41 -0.42 -3.52 -30.39
C ILE A 41 -0.45 -1.99 -30.34
N PHE A 42 -0.77 -1.36 -31.47
CA PHE A 42 -0.83 0.10 -31.59
C PHE A 42 -2.12 0.71 -31.07
N LEU A 43 -3.23 -0.05 -31.06
CA LEU A 43 -4.55 0.44 -30.77
C LEU A 43 -5.24 -0.37 -29.65
N GLU A 44 -4.47 -1.07 -28.84
CA GLU A 44 -5.03 -1.81 -27.71
C GLU A 44 -5.65 -0.85 -26.70
N LYS A 45 -6.93 -0.99 -26.49
CA LYS A 45 -7.69 -0.19 -25.52
C LYS A 45 -8.23 -1.08 -24.40
N ARG A 46 -7.36 -1.83 -23.76
CA ARG A 46 -7.71 -2.52 -22.52
C ARG A 46 -7.88 -1.49 -21.42
N VAL A 47 -9.08 -0.97 -21.30
CA VAL A 47 -9.38 0.10 -20.36
C VAL A 47 -9.97 -0.49 -19.12
N TYR A 48 -9.33 -0.28 -18.00
CA TYR A 48 -9.91 -0.42 -16.69
C TYR A 48 -9.57 0.81 -15.85
N GLN A 49 -10.22 0.92 -14.71
CA GLN A 49 -10.13 2.08 -13.84
C GLN A 49 -8.67 2.32 -13.41
N GLY A 50 -8.18 3.52 -13.61
CA GLY A 50 -6.80 3.90 -13.29
C GLY A 50 -5.76 3.57 -14.37
N SER A 51 -6.18 3.23 -15.60
CA SER A 51 -5.28 2.96 -16.71
C SER A 51 -5.76 3.54 -18.02
N SER A 52 -4.81 4.06 -18.82
CA SER A 52 -5.07 4.54 -20.18
C SER A 52 -5.31 3.41 -21.19
N GLY A 53 -4.91 2.19 -20.88
CA GLY A 53 -4.94 1.05 -21.80
C GLY A 53 -3.86 1.06 -22.88
N VAL A 54 -3.00 2.08 -22.92
CA VAL A 54 -1.92 2.19 -23.89
C VAL A 54 -0.63 1.71 -23.26
N VAL A 55 -0.05 0.63 -23.80
CA VAL A 55 1.17 -0.02 -23.27
C VAL A 55 2.26 -0.23 -24.31
N TYR A 56 2.06 0.28 -25.55
CA TYR A 56 3.12 0.21 -26.57
C TYR A 56 4.42 0.85 -26.05
N PRO A 57 5.61 0.27 -26.23
CA PRO A 57 5.93 -0.94 -27.03
C PRO A 57 6.11 -2.23 -26.20
N TYR A 58 5.40 -2.40 -25.09
CA TYR A 58 5.46 -3.64 -24.33
C TYR A 58 4.78 -4.79 -25.09
N PRO A 59 5.33 -6.01 -25.04
CA PRO A 59 4.67 -7.18 -25.61
C PRO A 59 3.41 -7.52 -24.80
N VAL A 60 2.41 -8.08 -25.47
CA VAL A 60 1.17 -8.54 -24.85
C VAL A 60 1.11 -10.06 -24.89
N VAL A 61 0.68 -10.67 -23.80
CA VAL A 61 0.45 -12.10 -23.66
C VAL A 61 -1.04 -12.33 -23.38
N GLU A 62 -1.68 -13.22 -24.15
CA GLU A 62 -3.11 -13.50 -24.03
C GLU A 62 -3.42 -14.91 -23.52
N LYS A 63 -2.39 -15.67 -23.19
CA LYS A 63 -2.55 -17.06 -22.73
C LYS A 63 -1.71 -17.34 -21.49
N ILE A 64 -2.30 -18.04 -20.54
CA ILE A 64 -1.62 -18.67 -19.41
C ILE A 64 -1.71 -20.19 -19.58
N CYS A 65 -0.65 -20.92 -19.28
CA CYS A 65 -0.65 -22.37 -19.33
C CYS A 65 -1.40 -22.97 -18.13
N ASP A 66 -2.07 -24.10 -18.35
CA ASP A 66 -2.85 -24.77 -17.30
C ASP A 66 -2.01 -25.77 -16.49
N GLU A 67 -0.81 -26.07 -16.93
CA GLU A 67 0.10 -27.02 -16.26
C GLU A 67 1.14 -26.29 -15.44
N LYS A 68 1.26 -26.69 -14.17
CA LYS A 68 2.27 -26.20 -13.22
C LYS A 68 3.56 -27.01 -13.33
N LYS A 69 4.69 -26.31 -13.39
CA LYS A 69 6.04 -26.89 -13.44
C LYS A 69 6.96 -26.21 -12.44
N GLU A 70 7.97 -26.92 -11.97
CA GLU A 70 9.05 -26.33 -11.20
C GLU A 70 9.93 -25.46 -12.14
N LYS A 71 10.10 -24.19 -11.78
CA LYS A 71 10.91 -23.23 -12.53
C LYS A 71 11.96 -22.61 -11.62
N ASP A 72 13.17 -22.45 -12.15
CA ASP A 72 14.28 -21.78 -11.46
C ASP A 72 14.11 -20.27 -11.54
N TYR A 73 14.29 -19.59 -10.39
CA TYR A 73 14.30 -18.14 -10.26
C TYR A 73 15.56 -17.69 -9.52
N GLN A 74 16.14 -16.59 -9.97
CA GLN A 74 17.20 -15.92 -9.23
C GLN A 74 16.56 -15.02 -8.17
N ALA A 75 16.62 -15.43 -6.92
CA ALA A 75 16.10 -14.67 -5.80
C ALA A 75 17.19 -13.87 -5.09
N TYR A 76 16.87 -12.66 -4.64
CA TYR A 76 17.66 -11.92 -3.68
C TYR A 76 17.01 -12.01 -2.32
N PHE A 77 17.82 -12.27 -1.30
CA PHE A 77 17.38 -12.34 0.07
C PHE A 77 18.02 -11.24 0.91
N LEU A 78 17.21 -10.69 1.81
CA LEU A 78 17.65 -9.83 2.91
C LEU A 78 17.18 -10.47 4.22
N GLU A 79 18.06 -10.53 5.22
CA GLU A 79 17.73 -11.07 6.54
C GLU A 79 18.42 -10.30 7.65
N ASN A 80 17.66 -9.96 8.70
CA ASN A 80 18.16 -9.48 9.98
C ASN A 80 17.63 -10.35 11.13
N GLU A 81 17.79 -9.93 12.38
CA GLU A 81 17.28 -10.70 13.52
C GLU A 81 15.76 -10.86 13.53
N TYR A 82 15.00 -9.94 12.93
CA TYR A 82 13.53 -9.91 12.95
C TYR A 82 12.86 -10.39 11.67
N LEU A 83 13.44 -10.09 10.52
CA LEU A 83 12.79 -10.29 9.23
C LEU A 83 13.65 -11.10 8.25
N LYS A 84 12.95 -11.84 7.36
CA LYS A 84 13.55 -12.43 6.16
C LYS A 84 12.70 -12.08 4.95
N ILE A 85 13.31 -11.49 3.93
CA ILE A 85 12.67 -10.94 2.73
C ILE A 85 13.23 -11.65 1.50
N MET A 86 12.37 -12.00 0.55
CA MET A 86 12.74 -12.54 -0.76
C MET A 86 12.21 -11.65 -1.88
N ILE A 87 13.08 -11.28 -2.80
CA ILE A 87 12.81 -10.42 -3.95
C ILE A 87 13.06 -11.22 -5.22
N LEU A 88 12.13 -11.14 -6.18
CA LEU A 88 12.22 -11.80 -7.48
C LEU A 88 12.44 -10.79 -8.60
N PRO A 89 13.68 -10.59 -9.07
CA PRO A 89 13.98 -9.67 -10.18
C PRO A 89 13.23 -10.01 -11.47
N GLU A 90 13.09 -11.29 -11.79
CA GLU A 90 12.46 -11.76 -13.03
C GLU A 90 10.96 -11.45 -13.11
N LEU A 91 10.34 -11.14 -11.97
CA LEU A 91 8.92 -10.81 -11.85
C LEU A 91 8.72 -9.36 -11.40
N GLY A 92 9.29 -8.40 -12.16
CA GLY A 92 9.15 -6.98 -11.91
C GLY A 92 9.92 -6.46 -10.68
N GLY A 93 10.82 -7.24 -10.09
CA GLY A 93 11.56 -6.86 -8.88
C GLY A 93 10.64 -6.74 -7.66
N ARG A 94 9.62 -7.59 -7.57
CA ARG A 94 8.65 -7.59 -6.46
C ARG A 94 9.22 -8.25 -5.21
N VAL A 95 8.71 -7.87 -4.06
CA VAL A 95 8.85 -8.66 -2.82
C VAL A 95 7.87 -9.82 -2.92
N GLN A 96 8.38 -11.06 -3.04
CA GLN A 96 7.53 -12.26 -3.11
C GLN A 96 7.23 -12.82 -1.72
N MET A 97 8.19 -12.72 -0.79
CA MET A 97 8.05 -13.22 0.57
C MET A 97 8.56 -12.17 1.57
N ALA A 98 7.79 -11.97 2.64
CA ALA A 98 8.22 -11.20 3.79
C ALA A 98 7.79 -11.94 5.08
N TYR A 99 8.77 -12.48 5.80
CA TYR A 99 8.57 -13.34 6.95
C TYR A 99 9.00 -12.65 8.24
N ASP A 100 8.09 -12.61 9.20
CA ASP A 100 8.32 -12.15 10.57
C ASP A 100 8.82 -13.32 11.43
N LYS A 101 10.07 -13.23 11.90
CA LYS A 101 10.72 -14.25 12.71
C LYS A 101 10.25 -14.22 14.17
N VAL A 102 9.69 -13.08 14.63
CA VAL A 102 9.16 -12.93 16.01
C VAL A 102 7.87 -13.71 16.16
N LYS A 103 6.89 -13.48 15.30
CA LYS A 103 5.60 -14.20 15.29
C LYS A 103 5.62 -15.48 14.46
N LYS A 104 6.73 -15.76 13.76
CA LYS A 104 6.94 -16.96 12.92
C LYS A 104 5.85 -17.10 11.85
N ARG A 105 5.58 -16.01 11.12
CA ARG A 105 4.56 -15.95 10.09
C ARG A 105 4.97 -15.05 8.92
N HIS A 106 4.36 -15.26 7.77
CA HIS A 106 4.43 -14.28 6.69
C HIS A 106 3.55 -13.08 7.09
N PHE A 107 4.13 -11.87 7.10
CA PHE A 107 3.38 -10.65 7.37
C PHE A 107 2.88 -9.96 6.10
N VAL A 108 3.36 -10.44 4.95
CA VAL A 108 2.85 -10.17 3.61
C VAL A 108 2.35 -11.49 3.03
N TYR A 109 1.21 -11.49 2.36
CA TYR A 109 0.63 -12.69 1.75
C TYR A 109 1.66 -13.39 0.84
N TYR A 110 2.09 -14.58 1.23
CA TYR A 110 3.00 -15.40 0.45
C TYR A 110 2.20 -16.36 -0.42
N ASN A 111 2.12 -16.08 -1.71
CA ASN A 111 1.58 -17.01 -2.68
C ASN A 111 2.65 -18.07 -2.99
N GLN A 112 2.38 -19.32 -2.64
CA GLN A 112 3.32 -20.44 -2.76
C GLN A 112 3.52 -20.88 -4.22
N VAL A 113 2.72 -20.38 -5.13
CA VAL A 113 2.78 -20.67 -6.57
C VAL A 113 2.86 -19.38 -7.36
N ILE A 114 3.66 -19.36 -8.41
CA ILE A 114 3.62 -18.30 -9.41
C ILE A 114 2.49 -18.65 -10.39
N LYS A 115 1.32 -18.04 -10.17
CA LYS A 115 0.09 -18.30 -10.93
C LYS A 115 -0.41 -17.00 -11.57
N PRO A 116 0.05 -16.68 -12.79
CA PRO A 116 -0.38 -15.49 -13.48
C PRO A 116 -1.87 -15.56 -13.86
N ALA A 117 -2.54 -14.41 -13.81
CA ALA A 117 -3.85 -14.19 -14.40
C ALA A 117 -3.78 -13.02 -15.38
N LEU A 118 -4.69 -12.96 -16.35
CA LEU A 118 -4.72 -11.91 -17.38
C LEU A 118 -5.41 -10.64 -16.83
N VAL A 119 -4.83 -10.07 -15.78
CA VAL A 119 -5.31 -8.85 -15.10
C VAL A 119 -4.53 -7.62 -15.56
N GLY A 120 -3.24 -7.76 -15.83
CA GLY A 120 -2.38 -6.67 -16.26
C GLY A 120 -2.68 -6.15 -17.67
N LEU A 121 -2.25 -4.94 -17.99
CA LEU A 121 -2.41 -4.35 -19.33
C LEU A 121 -1.69 -5.13 -20.42
N THR A 122 -0.53 -5.72 -20.09
CA THR A 122 0.24 -6.59 -20.99
C THR A 122 -0.17 -8.07 -20.88
N GLY A 123 -1.14 -8.38 -20.02
CA GLY A 123 -1.68 -9.71 -19.76
C GLY A 123 -1.29 -10.24 -18.40
N PRO A 124 -0.14 -10.90 -18.22
CA PRO A 124 0.20 -11.59 -16.98
C PRO A 124 0.35 -10.66 -15.78
N TRP A 125 -0.26 -11.04 -14.67
CA TRP A 125 -0.13 -10.42 -13.36
C TRP A 125 -0.26 -11.49 -12.27
N ILE A 126 0.51 -11.39 -11.21
CA ILE A 126 0.48 -12.34 -10.08
C ILE A 126 0.09 -11.64 -8.78
N SER A 127 -0.71 -12.32 -7.97
CA SER A 127 -1.15 -11.86 -6.65
C SER A 127 -0.10 -12.11 -5.57
N GLY A 128 -0.31 -11.50 -4.42
CA GLY A 128 0.52 -11.68 -3.23
C GLY A 128 1.79 -10.85 -3.23
N GLY A 129 2.59 -10.97 -2.19
CA GLY A 129 3.79 -10.18 -2.02
C GLY A 129 3.54 -8.67 -1.93
N ILE A 130 4.47 -7.89 -2.46
CA ILE A 130 4.32 -6.44 -2.64
C ILE A 130 4.58 -6.10 -4.10
N GLU A 131 3.55 -5.61 -4.78
CA GLU A 131 3.64 -5.03 -6.12
C GLU A 131 3.84 -3.52 -6.03
N PHE A 132 4.57 -2.96 -7.02
CA PHE A 132 4.78 -1.52 -7.14
C PHE A 132 4.20 -1.04 -8.46
N ASN A 133 3.12 -0.28 -8.41
CA ASN A 133 2.48 0.33 -9.58
C ASN A 133 3.22 1.60 -9.98
N TRP A 134 3.93 1.52 -11.10
CA TRP A 134 4.65 2.63 -11.71
C TRP A 134 5.00 2.26 -13.17
N PRO A 135 4.95 3.16 -14.15
CA PRO A 135 4.47 4.54 -14.11
C PRO A 135 2.94 4.65 -14.15
N GLN A 136 2.26 3.54 -14.27
CA GLN A 136 0.79 3.44 -14.25
C GLN A 136 0.33 2.11 -13.65
N HIS A 137 -0.94 1.98 -13.41
CA HIS A 137 -1.60 0.83 -12.78
C HIS A 137 -2.17 -0.12 -13.87
N HIS A 138 -1.97 -1.41 -13.80
CA HIS A 138 -0.86 -2.10 -13.14
C HIS A 138 0.43 -1.83 -13.92
N ARG A 139 1.60 -1.93 -13.26
CA ARG A 139 2.89 -1.74 -13.93
C ARG A 139 2.99 -2.60 -15.19
N PRO A 140 3.21 -2.03 -16.40
CA PRO A 140 3.27 -2.82 -17.64
C PRO A 140 4.37 -3.89 -17.63
N SER A 141 5.44 -3.67 -16.88
CA SER A 141 6.56 -4.59 -16.70
C SER A 141 6.46 -5.47 -15.44
N THR A 142 5.27 -5.60 -14.83
CA THR A 142 5.11 -6.36 -13.56
C THR A 142 5.53 -7.82 -13.68
N TYR A 143 5.51 -8.39 -14.87
CA TYR A 143 5.92 -9.77 -15.18
C TYR A 143 7.17 -9.84 -16.07
N LEU A 144 7.96 -8.76 -16.09
CA LEU A 144 9.22 -8.67 -16.86
C LEU A 144 10.41 -8.50 -15.90
N PRO A 145 11.62 -8.94 -16.30
CA PRO A 145 12.80 -8.81 -15.46
C PRO A 145 13.23 -7.36 -15.26
N THR A 146 13.79 -7.10 -14.08
CA THR A 146 14.43 -5.83 -13.71
C THR A 146 15.89 -6.05 -13.38
N ASP A 147 16.72 -5.01 -13.56
CA ASP A 147 18.11 -5.02 -13.13
C ASP A 147 18.19 -4.81 -11.63
N CYS A 148 19.01 -5.63 -10.96
CA CYS A 148 19.19 -5.53 -9.51
C CYS A 148 20.66 -5.43 -9.11
N MET A 149 20.90 -4.66 -8.04
CA MET A 149 22.22 -4.56 -7.40
C MET A 149 22.09 -4.54 -5.89
N ILE A 150 23.15 -4.97 -5.22
CA ILE A 150 23.27 -4.92 -3.75
C ILE A 150 24.10 -3.70 -3.37
N GLU A 151 23.63 -2.96 -2.36
CA GLU A 151 24.35 -1.87 -1.72
C GLU A 151 24.52 -2.17 -0.21
N GLU A 152 25.74 -2.03 0.28
CA GLU A 152 26.06 -2.12 1.70
C GLU A 152 26.29 -0.72 2.25
N ASN A 153 25.46 -0.32 3.20
CA ASN A 153 25.48 1.03 3.75
C ASN A 153 26.42 1.15 4.98
N ALA A 154 26.94 2.34 5.22
CA ALA A 154 27.88 2.60 6.32
C ALA A 154 27.28 2.37 7.72
N ASP A 155 25.96 2.45 7.86
CA ASP A 155 25.21 2.18 9.10
C ASP A 155 24.95 0.67 9.34
N GLY A 156 25.48 -0.20 8.48
CA GLY A 156 25.28 -1.65 8.53
C GLY A 156 24.00 -2.13 7.89
N SER A 157 23.12 -1.24 7.43
CA SER A 157 21.94 -1.61 6.64
C SER A 157 22.39 -2.09 5.25
N LYS A 158 21.54 -2.92 4.63
CA LYS A 158 21.80 -3.42 3.27
C LYS A 158 20.57 -3.23 2.42
N THR A 159 20.79 -2.87 1.16
CA THR A 159 19.74 -2.56 0.19
C THR A 159 19.89 -3.43 -1.05
N VAL A 160 18.79 -4.00 -1.50
CA VAL A 160 18.66 -4.56 -2.85
C VAL A 160 17.91 -3.56 -3.70
N TRP A 161 18.59 -2.96 -4.67
CA TRP A 161 18.00 -2.06 -5.65
C TRP A 161 17.48 -2.84 -6.85
N CYS A 162 16.22 -2.59 -7.23
CA CYS A 162 15.67 -3.02 -8.51
C CYS A 162 15.32 -1.79 -9.34
N ASN A 163 15.71 -1.78 -10.61
CA ASN A 163 15.54 -0.60 -11.44
C ASN A 163 15.23 -0.95 -12.90
N GLU A 164 14.54 -0.04 -13.56
CA GLU A 164 14.29 -0.12 -14.99
C GLU A 164 14.16 1.28 -15.61
N VAL A 165 14.36 1.34 -16.91
CA VAL A 165 13.86 2.43 -17.76
C VAL A 165 12.62 1.91 -18.47
N GLU A 166 11.45 2.44 -18.09
CA GLU A 166 10.21 2.01 -18.71
C GLU A 166 10.13 2.45 -20.17
N ARG A 167 9.48 1.63 -21.01
CA ARG A 167 9.58 1.73 -22.47
C ARG A 167 8.63 2.74 -23.10
N MET A 168 7.55 3.14 -22.41
CA MET A 168 6.52 4.01 -22.96
C MET A 168 6.97 5.47 -23.02
N PHE A 169 7.56 5.96 -21.92
CA PHE A 169 7.90 7.38 -21.73
C PHE A 169 9.38 7.60 -21.45
N ASN A 170 10.19 6.53 -21.42
CA ASN A 170 11.62 6.56 -21.12
C ASN A 170 11.97 7.17 -19.75
N THR A 171 11.07 7.12 -18.80
CA THR A 171 11.35 7.50 -17.42
C THR A 171 12.03 6.36 -16.68
N LYS A 172 12.85 6.68 -15.68
CA LYS A 172 13.57 5.69 -14.89
C LYS A 172 12.92 5.58 -13.51
N GLY A 173 12.67 4.33 -13.08
CA GLY A 173 12.23 4.01 -11.73
C GLY A 173 13.23 3.10 -11.03
N MET A 174 13.46 3.38 -9.74
CA MET A 174 14.29 2.56 -8.85
C MET A 174 13.55 2.33 -7.55
N GLN A 175 13.56 1.11 -7.08
CA GLN A 175 13.05 0.73 -5.76
C GLN A 175 14.12 -0.04 -4.99
N GLY A 176 14.51 0.48 -3.84
CA GLY A 176 15.52 -0.12 -2.96
C GLY A 176 14.84 -0.72 -1.74
N PHE A 177 15.03 -2.00 -1.54
CA PHE A 177 14.54 -2.76 -0.38
C PHE A 177 15.64 -2.80 0.66
N THR A 178 15.42 -2.18 1.81
CA THR A 178 16.46 -2.03 2.84
C THR A 178 16.02 -2.68 4.14
N LEU A 179 16.89 -3.49 4.71
CA LEU A 179 16.81 -3.91 6.12
C LEU A 179 17.89 -3.22 6.94
N HIS A 180 17.51 -2.79 8.14
CA HIS A 180 18.41 -2.26 9.16
C HIS A 180 18.75 -3.34 10.18
N PRO A 181 19.95 -3.31 10.82
CA PRO A 181 20.41 -4.38 11.70
C PRO A 181 19.46 -4.73 12.85
N ASP A 182 18.81 -3.72 13.42
CA ASP A 182 18.06 -3.79 14.69
C ASP A 182 16.59 -3.38 14.54
N LYS A 183 16.02 -3.44 13.32
CA LYS A 183 14.65 -2.99 13.04
C LYS A 183 13.79 -4.09 12.44
N ALA A 184 12.56 -4.19 12.95
CA ALA A 184 11.51 -5.07 12.46
C ALA A 184 10.61 -4.35 11.44
N TYR A 185 11.21 -3.72 10.43
CA TYR A 185 10.50 -3.18 9.28
C TYR A 185 11.32 -3.33 7.99
N LEU A 186 10.63 -3.45 6.88
CA LEU A 186 11.20 -3.31 5.55
C LEU A 186 11.03 -1.86 5.10
N GLU A 187 12.14 -1.18 4.84
CA GLU A 187 12.16 0.17 4.25
C GLU A 187 12.22 0.06 2.73
N ILE A 188 11.37 0.83 2.05
CA ILE A 188 11.42 0.99 0.60
C ILE A 188 11.90 2.39 0.27
N ASN A 189 13.01 2.48 -0.45
CA ASN A 189 13.54 3.72 -1.01
C ASN A 189 13.15 3.81 -2.47
N VAL A 190 12.45 4.86 -2.87
CA VAL A 190 12.00 5.03 -4.26
C VAL A 190 12.64 6.25 -4.87
N LYS A 191 13.08 6.11 -6.13
CA LYS A 191 13.52 7.22 -6.98
C LYS A 191 12.88 7.08 -8.35
N VAL A 192 12.30 8.15 -8.85
CA VAL A 192 11.82 8.26 -10.22
C VAL A 192 12.47 9.45 -10.90
N TYR A 193 12.88 9.29 -12.14
CA TYR A 193 13.60 10.29 -12.89
C TYR A 193 13.06 10.41 -14.31
N ASN A 194 12.69 11.62 -14.71
CA ASN A 194 12.33 11.93 -16.08
C ASN A 194 13.59 12.22 -16.90
N ARG A 195 13.96 11.31 -17.78
CA ARG A 195 15.14 11.40 -18.64
C ARG A 195 14.91 12.23 -19.91
N THR A 196 13.70 12.77 -20.11
CA THR A 196 13.27 13.40 -21.34
C THR A 196 13.15 14.91 -21.20
N PRO A 197 13.23 15.67 -22.30
CA PRO A 197 13.03 17.12 -22.29
C PRO A 197 11.54 17.54 -22.21
N PHE A 198 10.62 16.59 -22.01
CA PHE A 198 9.19 16.84 -21.95
C PHE A 198 8.65 16.50 -20.54
N PRO A 199 7.62 17.20 -20.05
CA PRO A 199 6.90 16.77 -18.87
C PRO A 199 6.30 15.38 -19.09
N GLN A 200 6.41 14.51 -18.11
CA GLN A 200 5.79 13.19 -18.11
C GLN A 200 4.84 13.07 -16.92
N THR A 201 3.85 12.22 -17.01
CA THR A 201 3.00 11.90 -15.87
C THR A 201 3.33 10.50 -15.35
N PHE A 202 3.19 10.32 -14.05
CA PHE A 202 3.30 9.01 -13.41
C PHE A 202 2.31 8.90 -12.26
N LEU A 203 2.03 7.67 -11.87
CA LEU A 203 1.48 7.36 -10.56
C LEU A 203 2.45 6.42 -9.84
N TRP A 204 2.36 6.41 -8.52
CA TRP A 204 3.02 5.41 -7.68
C TRP A 204 2.08 4.92 -6.60
N TRP A 205 1.94 3.59 -6.50
CA TRP A 205 1.26 2.90 -5.43
C TRP A 205 2.05 1.65 -5.05
N ALA A 206 2.35 1.50 -3.77
CA ALA A 206 2.91 0.28 -3.23
C ALA A 206 1.77 -0.58 -2.68
N ASN A 207 1.68 -1.83 -3.15
CA ASN A 207 0.55 -2.73 -2.92
C ASN A 207 0.99 -3.97 -2.12
N PRO A 208 1.20 -3.90 -0.81
CA PRO A 208 1.36 -5.09 0.01
C PRO A 208 0.03 -5.86 0.10
N ALA A 209 0.09 -7.15 -0.17
CA ALA A 209 -1.02 -8.06 0.06
C ALA A 209 -0.93 -8.66 1.47
N VAL A 210 -2.07 -8.87 2.12
CA VAL A 210 -2.17 -9.54 3.43
C VAL A 210 -3.23 -10.63 3.40
N VAL A 211 -2.99 -11.72 4.13
CA VAL A 211 -3.95 -12.80 4.32
C VAL A 211 -5.19 -12.26 5.02
N VAL A 212 -6.37 -12.72 4.59
CA VAL A 212 -7.63 -12.36 5.22
C VAL A 212 -8.49 -13.58 5.51
N ASN A 213 -9.37 -13.42 6.50
CA ASN A 213 -10.34 -14.42 6.96
C ASN A 213 -11.45 -13.70 7.77
N ASP A 214 -12.38 -14.44 8.34
CA ASP A 214 -13.50 -13.88 9.10
C ASP A 214 -13.10 -13.10 10.35
N HIS A 215 -11.85 -13.25 10.81
CA HIS A 215 -11.29 -12.54 11.97
C HIS A 215 -10.43 -11.32 11.57
N TYR A 216 -10.38 -10.99 10.29
CA TYR A 216 -9.61 -9.86 9.79
C TYR A 216 -10.42 -8.57 9.85
N HIS A 217 -9.75 -7.48 10.25
CA HIS A 217 -10.23 -6.12 10.05
C HIS A 217 -9.15 -5.19 9.49
N SER A 218 -9.60 -4.24 8.70
CA SER A 218 -8.75 -3.18 8.15
C SER A 218 -8.46 -2.13 9.21
N VAL A 219 -7.24 -1.61 9.23
CA VAL A 219 -6.78 -0.58 10.16
C VAL A 219 -6.52 0.70 9.39
N PHE A 220 -7.55 1.54 9.30
CA PHE A 220 -7.41 2.90 8.81
C PHE A 220 -7.19 3.87 9.96
N PRO A 221 -6.56 5.05 9.71
CA PRO A 221 -6.42 6.07 10.74
C PRO A 221 -7.76 6.49 11.37
N PRO A 222 -7.76 6.90 12.63
CA PRO A 222 -8.99 7.22 13.36
C PRO A 222 -9.75 8.45 12.85
N ASP A 223 -9.14 9.29 12.02
CA ASP A 223 -9.78 10.44 11.37
C ASP A 223 -10.46 10.11 10.03
N VAL A 224 -10.29 8.87 9.52
CA VAL A 224 -10.97 8.41 8.31
C VAL A 224 -12.42 8.08 8.62
N HIS A 225 -13.35 8.90 8.13
CA HIS A 225 -14.79 8.74 8.35
C HIS A 225 -15.57 8.40 7.09
N ALA A 226 -14.90 8.41 5.94
CA ALA A 226 -15.50 8.04 4.65
C ALA A 226 -14.46 7.44 3.71
N VAL A 227 -14.94 6.62 2.79
CA VAL A 227 -14.17 5.97 1.73
C VAL A 227 -14.91 6.09 0.40
N PHE A 228 -14.18 5.96 -0.71
CA PHE A 228 -14.74 6.03 -2.05
C PHE A 228 -14.09 5.00 -2.99
N ASP A 229 -14.78 4.73 -4.10
CA ASP A 229 -14.27 3.88 -5.17
C ASP A 229 -13.16 4.58 -5.99
N HIS A 230 -12.47 3.86 -6.87
CA HIS A 230 -11.39 4.39 -7.72
C HIS A 230 -11.76 5.64 -8.52
N GLY A 231 -13.01 5.84 -8.86
CA GLY A 231 -13.47 6.99 -9.64
C GLY A 231 -14.17 8.05 -8.80
N LYS A 232 -14.18 7.91 -7.48
CA LYS A 232 -15.01 8.74 -6.57
C LYS A 232 -16.49 8.79 -6.94
N ARG A 233 -16.99 7.80 -7.68
CA ARG A 233 -18.39 7.75 -8.15
C ARG A 233 -19.32 7.19 -7.09
N ASP A 234 -18.77 6.34 -6.24
CA ASP A 234 -19.46 5.72 -5.11
C ASP A 234 -18.71 6.06 -3.82
N VAL A 235 -19.43 6.52 -2.81
CA VAL A 235 -18.88 7.02 -1.55
C VAL A 235 -19.65 6.42 -0.38
N SER A 236 -18.96 6.03 0.69
CA SER A 236 -19.56 5.46 1.89
C SER A 236 -18.99 6.05 3.16
N ASN A 237 -19.79 6.07 4.21
CA ASN A 237 -19.26 6.24 5.58
C ASN A 237 -18.34 5.06 5.92
N PHE A 238 -17.38 5.30 6.81
CA PHE A 238 -16.44 4.30 7.28
C PHE A 238 -16.14 4.50 8.77
N PRO A 239 -15.97 3.45 9.60
CA PRO A 239 -16.04 2.02 9.23
C PRO A 239 -17.48 1.48 9.08
N ILE A 240 -18.48 2.18 9.62
CA ILE A 240 -19.88 1.75 9.55
C ILE A 240 -20.53 2.36 8.31
N ALA A 241 -20.76 1.52 7.29
CA ALA A 241 -21.55 1.91 6.13
C ALA A 241 -23.04 1.94 6.46
N THR A 242 -23.76 2.96 5.97
CA THR A 242 -25.18 3.20 6.25
C THR A 242 -26.02 3.45 5.00
N GLY A 243 -25.54 3.02 3.84
CA GLY A 243 -26.23 3.21 2.55
C GLY A 243 -25.77 2.20 1.52
N ILE A 244 -25.89 2.52 0.25
CA ILE A 244 -25.47 1.65 -0.83
C ILE A 244 -24.01 1.96 -1.18
N TYR A 245 -23.18 0.92 -1.25
CA TYR A 245 -21.80 1.01 -1.70
C TYR A 245 -21.44 -0.22 -2.54
N TYR A 246 -20.86 -0.03 -3.73
CA TYR A 246 -20.63 -1.11 -4.70
C TYR A 246 -21.87 -1.96 -4.96
N LYS A 247 -23.06 -1.32 -5.04
CA LYS A 247 -24.39 -1.95 -5.21
C LYS A 247 -24.80 -2.90 -4.08
N GLN A 248 -24.07 -2.92 -2.96
CA GLN A 248 -24.48 -3.62 -1.76
C GLN A 248 -25.25 -2.66 -0.84
N ASP A 249 -26.32 -3.15 -0.26
CA ASP A 249 -27.13 -2.38 0.70
C ASP A 249 -26.61 -2.59 2.12
N TYR A 250 -26.08 -1.54 2.70
CA TYR A 250 -25.60 -1.48 4.08
C TYR A 250 -26.43 -0.57 4.97
N SER A 251 -27.70 -0.30 4.59
CA SER A 251 -28.57 0.70 5.25
C SER A 251 -28.83 0.41 6.72
N GLU A 252 -28.72 -0.83 7.16
CA GLU A 252 -28.88 -1.22 8.58
C GLU A 252 -27.65 -0.90 9.45
N GLY A 253 -26.58 -0.41 8.86
CA GLY A 253 -25.32 -0.14 9.54
C GLY A 253 -24.43 -1.38 9.63
N VAL A 254 -23.44 -1.49 8.75
CA VAL A 254 -22.53 -2.63 8.66
C VAL A 254 -21.08 -2.16 8.77
N ASP A 255 -20.31 -2.81 9.62
CA ASP A 255 -18.87 -2.56 9.76
C ASP A 255 -18.11 -3.15 8.55
N ILE A 256 -17.84 -2.30 7.57
CA ILE A 256 -17.14 -2.66 6.33
C ILE A 256 -15.61 -2.68 6.49
N SER A 257 -15.08 -2.41 7.66
CA SER A 257 -13.65 -2.70 7.95
C SER A 257 -13.38 -4.19 8.09
N LYS A 258 -14.41 -4.99 8.37
CA LYS A 258 -14.31 -6.45 8.54
C LYS A 258 -14.45 -7.18 7.21
N TYR A 259 -13.45 -7.98 6.84
CA TYR A 259 -13.45 -8.73 5.58
C TYR A 259 -14.72 -9.56 5.35
N LYS A 260 -15.22 -10.22 6.40
CA LYS A 260 -16.45 -11.03 6.34
C LYS A 260 -17.70 -10.27 5.88
N ASN A 261 -17.68 -8.95 5.90
CA ASN A 261 -18.78 -8.08 5.50
C ASN A 261 -18.62 -7.49 4.09
N ILE A 262 -17.64 -7.96 3.31
CA ILE A 262 -17.32 -7.44 1.97
C ILE A 262 -17.57 -8.53 0.92
N PRO A 263 -18.83 -8.67 0.42
CA PRO A 263 -19.19 -9.80 -0.45
C PRO A 263 -18.75 -9.66 -1.91
N VAL A 264 -18.37 -8.46 -2.37
CA VAL A 264 -18.05 -8.18 -3.78
C VAL A 264 -16.70 -7.50 -3.90
N PRO A 265 -16.09 -7.49 -5.10
CA PRO A 265 -14.87 -6.72 -5.35
C PRO A 265 -15.05 -5.26 -4.96
N THR A 266 -14.23 -4.81 -4.02
CA THR A 266 -14.42 -3.49 -3.40
C THR A 266 -13.09 -2.83 -3.12
N SER A 267 -13.01 -1.53 -3.42
CA SER A 267 -11.92 -0.67 -2.98
C SER A 267 -12.40 0.37 -1.96
N TYR A 268 -11.54 0.70 -1.03
CA TYR A 268 -11.68 1.83 -0.12
C TYR A 268 -10.51 2.78 -0.35
N MET A 269 -10.76 3.88 -1.07
CA MET A 269 -9.89 5.04 -1.05
C MET A 269 -10.29 5.88 0.15
N ALA A 270 -9.41 6.03 1.13
CA ALA A 270 -9.69 6.86 2.30
C ALA A 270 -9.75 8.33 1.90
N ILE A 271 -10.66 9.07 2.51
CA ILE A 271 -10.57 10.52 2.48
C ILE A 271 -9.26 10.97 3.13
N LYS A 272 -8.91 12.25 2.91
CA LYS A 272 -7.69 12.85 3.48
C LYS A 272 -7.56 12.57 4.98
N SER A 273 -6.40 12.04 5.37
CA SER A 273 -6.01 11.77 6.75
C SER A 273 -4.72 12.50 7.11
N ARG A 274 -4.57 12.90 8.37
CA ARG A 274 -3.34 13.51 8.91
C ARG A 274 -2.35 12.50 9.48
N TYR A 275 -2.64 11.21 9.41
CA TYR A 275 -1.82 10.12 9.92
C TYR A 275 -1.04 9.43 8.81
N ASP A 276 0.05 8.79 9.17
CA ASP A 276 1.05 8.24 8.25
C ASP A 276 0.88 6.74 7.98
N PHE A 277 -0.26 6.12 8.26
CA PHE A 277 -0.40 4.68 8.15
C PHE A 277 -1.73 4.22 7.54
N VAL A 278 -1.70 3.00 7.02
CA VAL A 278 -2.84 2.13 6.73
C VAL A 278 -2.42 0.70 7.03
N GLY A 279 -3.33 -0.17 7.43
CA GLY A 279 -2.95 -1.54 7.75
C GLY A 279 -4.12 -2.49 7.84
N GLY A 280 -3.82 -3.68 8.33
CA GLY A 280 -4.78 -4.72 8.62
C GLY A 280 -4.30 -5.59 9.78
N TYR A 281 -5.25 -6.25 10.42
CA TYR A 281 -5.01 -7.04 11.62
C TYR A 281 -5.88 -8.30 11.65
N GLU A 282 -5.29 -9.40 12.02
CA GLU A 282 -5.98 -10.67 12.24
C GLU A 282 -6.13 -10.93 13.75
N GLU A 283 -7.36 -10.84 14.25
CA GLU A 283 -7.65 -10.92 15.69
C GLU A 283 -7.28 -12.26 16.32
N HIS A 284 -7.46 -13.38 15.58
CA HIS A 284 -7.23 -14.72 16.13
C HIS A 284 -5.75 -15.07 16.30
N VAL A 285 -4.85 -14.47 15.50
CA VAL A 285 -3.39 -14.61 15.64
C VAL A 285 -2.74 -13.41 16.30
N GLN A 286 -3.52 -12.36 16.56
CA GLN A 286 -3.07 -11.13 17.20
C GLN A 286 -1.87 -10.49 16.50
N ALA A 287 -1.92 -10.41 15.17
CA ALA A 287 -0.84 -9.86 14.37
C ALA A 287 -1.38 -9.22 13.08
N GLY A 288 -0.62 -8.29 12.53
CA GLY A 288 -0.99 -7.57 11.32
C GLY A 288 0.19 -6.96 10.59
N LEU A 289 -0.13 -6.19 9.56
CA LEU A 289 0.78 -5.34 8.81
C LEU A 289 0.34 -3.89 8.91
N LEU A 290 1.29 -2.99 9.19
CA LEU A 290 1.16 -1.55 8.92
C LEU A 290 2.04 -1.16 7.74
N HIS A 291 1.46 -0.40 6.82
CA HIS A 291 2.14 0.32 5.77
C HIS A 291 2.24 1.79 6.21
N VAL A 292 3.45 2.24 6.53
CA VAL A 292 3.71 3.60 7.03
C VAL A 292 4.36 4.44 5.94
N ALA A 293 3.78 5.59 5.66
CA ALA A 293 4.27 6.56 4.67
C ALA A 293 3.84 7.98 5.06
N ASP A 294 4.74 8.95 4.95
CA ASP A 294 4.48 10.36 5.23
C ASP A 294 3.27 10.86 4.42
N HIS A 295 2.19 11.25 5.10
CA HIS A 295 0.95 11.69 4.45
C HIS A 295 1.10 12.98 3.64
N HIS A 296 2.15 13.77 3.84
CA HIS A 296 2.43 14.94 3.01
C HIS A 296 2.96 14.57 1.63
N LEU A 297 3.64 13.42 1.51
CA LEU A 297 4.14 12.88 0.24
C LEU A 297 3.25 11.76 -0.30
N SER A 298 2.72 10.92 0.60
CA SER A 298 1.86 9.78 0.30
C SER A 298 0.48 9.96 0.94
N PRO A 299 -0.35 10.90 0.46
CA PRO A 299 -1.68 11.15 1.04
C PRO A 299 -2.65 9.98 0.79
N GLY A 300 -2.46 9.24 -0.28
CA GLY A 300 -3.34 8.14 -0.65
C GLY A 300 -3.24 6.96 0.32
N LYS A 301 -4.40 6.50 0.81
CA LYS A 301 -4.54 5.28 1.61
C LYS A 301 -5.67 4.47 1.01
N LYS A 302 -5.38 3.24 0.64
CA LYS A 302 -6.33 2.41 -0.09
C LYS A 302 -6.30 0.97 0.40
N GLN A 303 -7.46 0.35 0.33
CA GLN A 303 -7.63 -1.10 0.39
C GLN A 303 -8.29 -1.58 -0.90
N TRP A 304 -7.92 -2.78 -1.34
CA TRP A 304 -8.60 -3.53 -2.39
C TRP A 304 -8.80 -4.98 -1.97
N THR A 305 -9.97 -5.55 -2.29
CA THR A 305 -10.27 -6.98 -2.14
C THR A 305 -11.15 -7.47 -3.28
N TRP A 306 -11.04 -8.75 -3.61
CA TRP A 306 -11.99 -9.45 -4.50
C TRP A 306 -13.32 -9.75 -3.82
N GLY A 307 -13.41 -9.56 -2.49
CA GLY A 307 -14.56 -9.90 -1.68
C GLY A 307 -14.63 -11.38 -1.30
N ASN A 308 -15.54 -11.71 -0.40
CA ASN A 308 -15.71 -13.06 0.16
C ASN A 308 -16.90 -13.85 -0.43
N GLY A 309 -17.60 -13.29 -1.40
CA GLY A 309 -18.68 -13.97 -2.13
C GLY A 309 -18.15 -14.83 -3.28
N ASP A 310 -19.06 -15.45 -4.03
CA ASP A 310 -18.74 -16.43 -5.08
C ASP A 310 -17.75 -15.93 -6.12
N PHE A 311 -17.86 -14.65 -6.49
CA PHE A 311 -16.94 -14.01 -7.45
C PHE A 311 -15.50 -13.94 -6.89
N GLY A 312 -15.34 -13.54 -5.63
CA GLY A 312 -14.04 -13.49 -4.97
C GLY A 312 -13.41 -14.88 -4.85
N ILE A 313 -14.21 -15.88 -4.44
CA ILE A 313 -13.77 -17.27 -4.35
C ILE A 313 -13.34 -17.83 -5.72
N ALA A 314 -14.03 -17.44 -6.80
CA ALA A 314 -13.63 -17.84 -8.15
C ALA A 314 -12.29 -17.18 -8.55
N TRP A 315 -12.05 -15.92 -8.16
CA TRP A 315 -10.79 -15.25 -8.39
C TRP A 315 -9.63 -15.83 -7.57
N ASP A 316 -9.86 -16.23 -6.33
CA ASP A 316 -8.84 -16.93 -5.53
C ASP A 316 -8.30 -18.15 -6.26
N ARG A 317 -9.17 -18.95 -6.86
CA ARG A 317 -8.76 -20.12 -7.67
C ARG A 317 -7.96 -19.78 -8.92
N ASN A 318 -8.18 -18.59 -9.49
CA ASN A 318 -7.39 -18.11 -10.62
C ASN A 318 -6.00 -17.60 -10.21
N LEU A 319 -5.85 -17.17 -8.96
CA LEU A 319 -4.66 -16.46 -8.49
C LEU A 319 -3.73 -17.29 -7.63
N THR A 320 -4.26 -18.35 -6.99
CA THR A 320 -3.50 -19.28 -6.16
C THR A 320 -4.07 -20.70 -6.27
N ASP A 321 -3.35 -21.67 -5.75
CA ASP A 321 -3.86 -23.03 -5.65
C ASP A 321 -4.56 -23.28 -4.30
N GLU A 322 -3.95 -22.86 -3.19
CA GLU A 322 -4.41 -23.22 -1.84
C GLU A 322 -4.27 -22.10 -0.79
N ASP A 323 -3.69 -20.94 -1.15
CA ASP A 323 -3.33 -19.91 -0.16
C ASP A 323 -4.50 -19.02 0.26
N GLY A 324 -5.65 -19.11 -0.43
CA GLY A 324 -6.89 -18.43 -0.07
C GLY A 324 -6.91 -16.92 -0.38
N PRO A 325 -7.86 -16.18 0.18
CA PRO A 325 -8.10 -14.78 -0.14
C PRO A 325 -7.09 -13.83 0.51
N TYR A 326 -6.98 -12.65 -0.07
CA TYR A 326 -6.12 -11.57 0.40
C TYR A 326 -6.77 -10.19 0.23
N ILE A 327 -6.21 -9.22 0.92
CA ILE A 327 -6.48 -7.77 0.76
C ILE A 327 -5.17 -7.08 0.40
N GLU A 328 -5.23 -6.07 -0.47
CA GLU A 328 -4.14 -5.13 -0.73
C GLU A 328 -4.30 -3.86 0.11
N LEU A 329 -3.22 -3.46 0.82
CA LEU A 329 -3.18 -2.29 1.68
C LEU A 329 -2.17 -1.29 1.11
N MET A 330 -2.64 -0.25 0.44
CA MET A 330 -1.82 0.57 -0.42
C MET A 330 -1.66 1.99 0.09
N THR A 331 -0.49 2.60 -0.18
CA THR A 331 -0.35 4.05 -0.13
C THR A 331 0.10 4.61 -1.47
N GLY A 332 -0.46 5.75 -1.85
CA GLY A 332 -0.19 6.45 -3.11
C GLY A 332 0.55 7.76 -2.90
N VAL A 333 1.49 8.06 -3.78
CA VAL A 333 2.38 9.22 -3.69
C VAL A 333 1.86 10.37 -4.52
N TYR A 334 1.81 11.55 -3.91
CA TYR A 334 1.32 12.83 -4.43
C TYR A 334 -0.17 12.88 -4.80
N THR A 335 -0.92 11.82 -4.56
CA THR A 335 -2.35 11.76 -4.86
C THR A 335 -3.09 10.89 -3.83
N ASP A 336 -4.35 11.20 -3.56
CA ASP A 336 -5.23 10.45 -2.67
C ASP A 336 -6.13 9.45 -3.43
N ASN A 337 -6.03 9.43 -4.76
CA ASN A 337 -6.84 8.54 -5.60
C ASN A 337 -5.96 7.78 -6.60
N GLN A 338 -6.12 6.48 -6.71
CA GLN A 338 -5.26 5.64 -7.55
C GLN A 338 -5.28 5.96 -9.05
N PRO A 339 -6.41 6.38 -9.66
CA PRO A 339 -6.37 6.80 -11.06
C PRO A 339 -5.60 8.10 -11.31
N ASP A 340 -5.28 8.85 -10.27
CA ASP A 340 -4.68 10.17 -10.41
C ASP A 340 -3.17 10.05 -10.64
N PHE A 341 -2.71 10.77 -11.65
CA PHE A 341 -1.29 10.90 -11.98
C PHE A 341 -0.76 12.23 -11.44
N THR A 342 0.55 12.28 -11.22
CA THR A 342 1.28 13.51 -10.92
C THR A 342 2.30 13.82 -12.00
N TRP A 343 2.72 15.08 -12.10
CA TRP A 343 3.72 15.52 -13.07
C TRP A 343 5.14 15.28 -12.59
N LEU A 344 5.98 14.82 -13.52
CA LEU A 344 7.43 14.78 -13.41
C LEU A 344 8.00 15.70 -14.49
N GLN A 345 8.55 16.83 -14.09
CA GLN A 345 9.06 17.84 -15.01
C GLN A 345 10.27 17.34 -15.80
N PRO A 346 10.65 17.98 -16.91
CA PRO A 346 11.84 17.60 -17.66
C PRO A 346 13.07 17.50 -16.78
N TYR A 347 13.76 16.35 -16.81
CA TYR A 347 14.96 16.05 -16.03
C TYR A 347 14.78 16.13 -14.50
N GLU A 348 13.55 16.13 -14.02
CA GLU A 348 13.24 16.11 -12.58
C GLU A 348 13.44 14.70 -11.99
N GLU A 349 14.04 14.66 -10.79
CA GLU A 349 14.05 13.50 -9.90
C GLU A 349 13.12 13.75 -8.71
N LYS A 350 12.33 12.71 -8.37
CA LYS A 350 11.56 12.66 -7.12
C LYS A 350 11.96 11.42 -6.34
N SER A 351 12.05 11.54 -5.02
CA SER A 351 12.38 10.43 -4.14
C SER A 351 11.55 10.46 -2.86
N TRP A 352 11.25 9.28 -2.32
CA TRP A 352 10.51 9.11 -1.06
C TRP A 352 10.82 7.76 -0.43
N LYS A 353 10.35 7.57 0.81
CA LYS A 353 10.43 6.32 1.56
C LYS A 353 9.06 5.87 2.02
N GLN A 354 8.89 4.55 2.11
CA GLN A 354 7.73 3.89 2.70
C GLN A 354 8.23 2.71 3.55
N TYR A 355 7.42 2.28 4.51
CA TYR A 355 7.81 1.24 5.46
C TYR A 355 6.71 0.20 5.62
N PHE A 356 7.09 -1.07 5.66
CA PHE A 356 6.19 -2.19 5.92
C PHE A 356 6.58 -2.84 7.24
N LEU A 357 5.70 -2.75 8.21
CA LEU A 357 5.93 -3.15 9.60
C LEU A 357 5.03 -4.32 9.97
N PRO A 358 5.56 -5.52 10.25
CA PRO A 358 4.79 -6.49 11.04
C PRO A 358 4.60 -5.93 12.45
N TYR A 359 3.42 -6.15 13.01
CA TYR A 359 3.14 -5.78 14.39
C TYR A 359 2.22 -6.80 15.06
N SER A 360 2.19 -6.82 16.38
CA SER A 360 1.39 -7.77 17.13
C SER A 360 0.80 -7.16 18.40
N GLU A 361 -0.35 -7.73 18.80
CA GLU A 361 -1.02 -7.50 20.07
C GLU A 361 -1.51 -6.06 20.32
N VAL A 362 -1.42 -5.17 19.32
CA VAL A 362 -1.88 -3.78 19.42
C VAL A 362 -3.36 -3.61 19.06
N GLY A 363 -3.87 -4.47 18.16
CA GLY A 363 -5.26 -4.35 17.69
C GLY A 363 -5.48 -3.10 16.83
N TYR A 364 -6.43 -2.27 17.20
CA TYR A 364 -6.77 -1.03 16.49
C TYR A 364 -5.74 0.07 16.77
N VAL A 365 -4.86 0.30 15.80
CA VAL A 365 -3.81 1.32 15.89
C VAL A 365 -4.43 2.71 15.86
N LYS A 366 -4.02 3.56 16.81
CA LYS A 366 -4.47 4.97 16.88
C LYS A 366 -3.46 5.92 16.26
N ASN A 367 -2.16 5.66 16.41
CA ASN A 367 -1.09 6.39 15.73
C ASN A 367 0.15 5.50 15.55
N ALA A 368 0.92 5.77 14.51
CA ALA A 368 2.13 5.02 14.23
C ALA A 368 3.18 5.86 13.49
N THR A 369 4.44 5.53 13.75
CA THR A 369 5.60 5.89 12.94
C THR A 369 6.34 4.60 12.53
N LYS A 370 7.43 4.70 11.80
CA LYS A 370 8.27 3.52 11.51
C LYS A 370 8.88 2.87 12.76
N ASP A 371 8.99 3.61 13.87
CA ASP A 371 9.64 3.15 15.09
C ASP A 371 8.67 2.71 16.19
N PHE A 372 7.46 3.30 16.25
CA PHE A 372 6.48 3.05 17.30
C PHE A 372 5.06 2.94 16.77
N ILE A 373 4.26 2.11 17.44
CA ILE A 373 2.84 1.94 17.19
C ILE A 373 2.14 2.02 18.56
N LEU A 374 1.05 2.76 18.63
CA LEU A 374 0.28 2.86 19.86
C LEU A 374 -1.22 2.67 19.66
N ASN A 375 -1.86 2.14 20.72
CA ASN A 375 -3.29 2.08 20.89
C ASN A 375 -3.68 2.66 22.24
N LEU A 376 -4.77 3.40 22.25
CA LEU A 376 -5.46 3.90 23.44
C LEU A 376 -6.96 3.66 23.25
N ASP A 377 -7.48 2.66 23.92
CA ASP A 377 -8.92 2.39 23.96
C ASP A 377 -9.47 2.69 25.37
N VAL A 378 -10.68 3.21 25.42
CA VAL A 378 -11.37 3.52 26.67
C VAL A 378 -12.64 2.68 26.74
N ALA A 379 -12.74 1.85 27.77
CA ALA A 379 -13.92 1.08 28.08
C ALA A 379 -14.32 1.37 29.52
N GLU A 380 -15.58 1.74 29.71
CA GLU A 380 -16.10 2.19 31.03
C GLU A 380 -15.22 3.33 31.59
N ASN A 381 -14.58 3.12 32.73
CA ASN A 381 -13.70 4.09 33.40
C ASN A 381 -12.21 3.68 33.29
N THR A 382 -11.85 2.86 32.30
CA THR A 382 -10.50 2.31 32.16
C THR A 382 -9.91 2.65 30.79
N ALA A 383 -8.73 3.26 30.79
CA ALA A 383 -7.92 3.43 29.61
C ALA A 383 -7.00 2.21 29.43
N HIS A 384 -7.10 1.56 28.29
CA HIS A 384 -6.24 0.46 27.87
C HIS A 384 -5.14 1.01 26.98
N ILE A 385 -3.91 0.93 27.45
CA ILE A 385 -2.73 1.45 26.74
C ILE A 385 -1.92 0.28 26.21
N ILE A 386 -1.61 0.31 24.90
CA ILE A 386 -0.68 -0.64 24.27
C ILE A 386 0.32 0.14 23.45
N VAL A 387 1.61 -0.19 23.62
CA VAL A 387 2.70 0.41 22.86
C VAL A 387 3.64 -0.69 22.34
N TYR A 388 3.89 -0.64 21.04
CA TYR A 388 4.80 -1.53 20.34
C TYR A 388 5.96 -0.72 19.74
N ALA A 389 7.16 -1.29 19.69
CA ALA A 389 8.32 -0.72 19.01
C ALA A 389 8.89 -1.70 17.99
N THR A 390 9.30 -1.17 16.82
CA THR A 390 9.88 -1.97 15.73
C THR A 390 11.36 -2.32 15.94
N GLY A 391 11.94 -1.95 17.05
CA GLY A 391 13.30 -2.28 17.48
C GLY A 391 13.44 -2.08 18.97
N ARG A 392 14.57 -2.54 19.54
CA ARG A 392 14.83 -2.35 20.96
C ARG A 392 15.02 -0.87 21.28
N GLN A 393 14.20 -0.36 22.19
CA GLN A 393 14.20 1.02 22.68
C GLN A 393 14.25 1.01 24.21
N GLU A 394 15.20 1.73 24.79
CA GLU A 394 15.40 1.80 26.23
C GLU A 394 14.96 3.15 26.80
N ASN A 395 14.53 3.15 28.05
CA ASN A 395 14.13 4.36 28.76
C ASN A 395 13.01 5.17 28.08
N ILE A 396 12.06 4.47 27.46
CA ILE A 396 10.88 5.12 26.87
C ILE A 396 9.88 5.42 27.98
N LYS A 397 9.55 6.70 28.15
CA LYS A 397 8.48 7.14 29.03
C LYS A 397 7.15 7.07 28.30
N VAL A 398 6.23 6.28 28.82
CA VAL A 398 4.81 6.22 28.40
C VAL A 398 4.02 7.08 29.40
N GLU A 399 3.35 8.13 28.92
CA GLU A 399 2.61 9.07 29.74
C GLU A 399 1.16 9.21 29.24
N LEU A 400 0.21 9.04 30.13
CA LEU A 400 -1.20 9.40 29.92
C LEU A 400 -1.54 10.62 30.76
N ARG A 401 -2.00 11.69 30.12
CA ARG A 401 -2.44 12.93 30.78
C ARG A 401 -3.83 13.33 30.29
N ASP A 402 -4.50 14.15 31.04
CA ASP A 402 -5.71 14.84 30.57
C ASP A 402 -5.37 16.14 29.83
N ILE A 403 -6.39 16.75 29.19
CA ILE A 403 -6.23 18.02 28.44
C ILE A 403 -5.87 19.22 29.34
N THR A 404 -5.97 19.10 30.66
CA THR A 404 -5.52 20.15 31.59
C THR A 404 -4.04 20.02 31.93
N GLY A 405 -3.39 18.94 31.49
CA GLY A 405 -1.99 18.63 31.75
C GLY A 405 -1.77 17.78 32.99
N LYS A 406 -2.84 17.33 33.69
CA LYS A 406 -2.71 16.44 34.82
C LYS A 406 -2.28 15.05 34.37
N ILE A 407 -1.16 14.55 34.89
CA ILE A 407 -0.66 13.21 34.64
C ILE A 407 -1.55 12.21 35.39
N LEU A 408 -2.15 11.27 34.65
CA LEU A 408 -2.97 10.18 35.15
C LEU A 408 -2.16 8.91 35.32
N PHE A 409 -1.13 8.74 34.48
CA PHE A 409 -0.24 7.61 34.52
C PHE A 409 1.08 7.99 33.85
N ASP A 410 2.19 7.52 34.40
CA ASP A 410 3.48 7.52 33.71
C ASP A 410 4.32 6.30 34.10
N LYS A 411 5.12 5.80 33.16
CA LYS A 411 6.04 4.70 33.39
C LYS A 411 7.18 4.72 32.37
N VAL A 412 8.40 4.52 32.86
CA VAL A 412 9.57 4.29 32.03
C VAL A 412 9.71 2.79 31.78
N THR A 413 9.94 2.41 30.53
CA THR A 413 10.00 1.01 30.12
C THR A 413 11.00 0.76 28.99
N ILE A 414 11.27 -0.52 28.72
CA ILE A 414 11.99 -0.99 27.54
C ILE A 414 10.96 -1.58 26.58
N LEU A 415 11.05 -1.24 25.30
CA LEU A 415 10.19 -1.74 24.24
C LEU A 415 11.01 -2.50 23.21
N SER A 416 10.44 -3.53 22.62
CA SER A 416 10.99 -4.22 21.45
C SER A 416 9.88 -4.98 20.72
N PRO A 417 10.13 -5.54 19.53
CA PRO A 417 9.15 -6.40 18.85
C PRO A 417 8.66 -7.58 19.71
N GLU A 418 9.49 -8.07 20.63
CA GLU A 418 9.15 -9.16 21.56
C GLU A 418 8.61 -8.68 22.91
N ASN A 419 8.82 -7.40 23.25
CA ASN A 419 8.43 -6.83 24.55
C ASN A 419 7.48 -5.64 24.37
N ILE A 420 6.20 -5.94 24.32
CA ILE A 420 5.11 -4.99 24.09
C ILE A 420 4.64 -4.45 25.44
N PHE A 421 4.53 -3.12 25.55
CA PHE A 421 4.01 -2.50 26.76
C PHE A 421 2.48 -2.54 26.77
N LYS A 422 1.90 -2.99 27.89
CA LYS A 422 0.45 -2.97 28.14
C LYS A 422 0.18 -2.45 29.53
N SER A 423 -0.84 -1.60 29.67
CA SER A 423 -1.30 -1.09 30.94
C SER A 423 -2.78 -0.78 30.93
N GLN A 424 -3.40 -0.86 32.11
CA GLN A 424 -4.76 -0.42 32.36
C GLN A 424 -4.72 0.68 33.41
N VAL A 425 -5.37 1.78 33.12
CA VAL A 425 -5.37 2.97 33.98
C VAL A 425 -6.80 3.38 34.28
N ASN A 426 -7.17 3.48 35.58
CA ASN A 426 -8.45 4.04 35.96
C ASN A 426 -8.43 5.55 35.69
N ILE A 427 -9.34 6.01 34.86
CA ILE A 427 -9.45 7.40 34.40
C ILE A 427 -10.65 8.12 34.97
N ALA A 428 -11.33 7.49 35.93
CA ALA A 428 -12.62 7.97 36.48
C ALA A 428 -13.63 8.24 35.34
N GLU A 429 -14.26 9.41 35.31
CA GLU A 429 -15.28 9.79 34.30
C GLU A 429 -14.69 10.58 33.11
N GLN A 430 -13.38 10.46 32.84
CA GLN A 430 -12.75 11.15 31.69
C GLN A 430 -13.24 10.59 30.36
N LEU A 431 -13.58 11.49 29.44
CA LEU A 431 -13.92 11.12 28.06
C LEU A 431 -12.64 10.84 27.23
N PRO A 432 -12.69 9.96 26.22
CA PRO A 432 -11.54 9.64 25.37
C PRO A 432 -10.86 10.87 24.76
N GLU A 433 -11.64 11.87 24.29
CA GLU A 433 -11.14 13.11 23.69
C GLU A 433 -10.43 14.05 24.67
N ASN A 434 -10.54 13.78 25.96
CA ASN A 434 -9.84 14.50 27.01
C ASN A 434 -8.52 13.85 27.42
N LEU A 435 -8.16 12.72 26.80
CA LEU A 435 -6.95 11.97 27.11
C LEU A 435 -5.90 12.19 26.04
N ILE A 436 -4.63 12.26 26.47
CA ILE A 436 -3.47 12.38 25.61
C ILE A 436 -2.47 11.31 26.02
N LEU A 437 -2.19 10.37 25.12
CA LEU A 437 -1.15 9.36 25.30
C LEU A 437 0.11 9.80 24.56
N SER A 438 1.23 9.94 25.25
CA SER A 438 2.48 10.43 24.69
C SER A 438 3.64 9.49 25.02
N LEU A 439 4.57 9.34 24.09
CA LEU A 439 5.83 8.64 24.27
C LEU A 439 6.99 9.62 24.21
N TYR A 440 7.90 9.52 25.16
CA TYR A 440 9.10 10.37 25.22
C TYR A 440 10.36 9.52 25.31
N ASP A 441 11.44 10.02 24.76
CA ASP A 441 12.79 9.47 24.98
C ASP A 441 13.35 9.89 26.35
N ASN A 442 14.56 9.41 26.66
CA ASN A 442 15.26 9.74 27.92
C ASN A 442 15.65 11.22 28.06
N ASN A 443 15.60 12.01 26.99
CA ASN A 443 15.88 13.44 26.97
C ASN A 443 14.60 14.28 27.04
N GLY A 444 13.44 13.64 27.15
CA GLY A 444 12.13 14.30 27.16
C GLY A 444 11.65 14.75 25.79
N LYS A 445 12.27 14.26 24.69
CA LYS A 445 11.78 14.52 23.33
C LYS A 445 10.55 13.68 23.06
N LEU A 446 9.48 14.32 22.58
CA LEU A 446 8.27 13.64 22.12
C LEU A 446 8.58 12.76 20.88
N LEU A 447 8.25 11.49 20.97
CA LEU A 447 8.44 10.49 19.91
C LEU A 447 7.16 10.19 19.15
N LEU A 448 6.05 10.05 19.86
CA LEU A 448 4.73 9.78 19.30
C LEU A 448 3.65 10.22 20.29
N GLU A 449 2.54 10.75 19.79
CA GLU A 449 1.42 11.17 20.59
C GLU A 449 0.09 10.81 19.92
N TYR A 450 -0.91 10.47 20.71
CA TYR A 450 -2.28 10.33 20.25
C TYR A 450 -3.25 11.03 21.20
N LYS A 451 -4.15 11.78 20.60
CA LYS A 451 -5.33 12.37 21.22
C LYS A 451 -6.53 12.07 20.35
N ALA A 452 -7.58 11.50 20.91
CA ALA A 452 -8.82 11.28 20.18
C ALA A 452 -9.45 12.62 19.77
N ASP A 453 -10.01 12.67 18.56
CA ASP A 453 -10.85 13.79 18.13
C ASP A 453 -12.15 13.78 18.93
N LYS A 454 -12.75 14.95 19.09
CA LYS A 454 -14.11 15.02 19.65
C LYS A 454 -15.06 14.31 18.67
N PRO A 455 -16.01 13.52 19.20
CA PRO A 455 -17.03 12.91 18.38
C PRO A 455 -17.77 13.97 17.55
N GLU A 456 -17.71 13.86 16.24
CA GLU A 456 -18.38 14.76 15.30
C GLU A 456 -18.96 13.93 14.15
N ILE A 457 -20.23 14.20 13.80
CA ILE A 457 -20.82 13.64 12.59
C ILE A 457 -20.30 14.44 11.38
N LYS A 458 -19.32 13.90 10.70
CA LYS A 458 -18.77 14.49 9.48
C LYS A 458 -19.62 14.07 8.29
N PRO A 459 -19.96 15.01 7.39
CA PRO A 459 -20.73 14.67 6.20
C PRO A 459 -19.91 13.76 5.27
N THR A 460 -20.59 12.81 4.63
CA THR A 460 -19.99 12.03 3.55
C THR A 460 -19.70 12.95 2.36
N PRO A 461 -18.50 12.92 1.77
CA PRO A 461 -18.19 13.74 0.60
C PRO A 461 -19.12 13.45 -0.59
N ASP A 462 -19.38 14.46 -1.39
CA ASP A 462 -20.13 14.27 -2.65
C ASP A 462 -19.36 13.38 -3.63
N PRO A 463 -20.06 12.50 -4.36
CA PRO A 463 -19.47 11.77 -5.47
C PRO A 463 -18.89 12.72 -6.54
N ALA A 464 -17.83 12.28 -7.21
CA ALA A 464 -17.25 13.00 -8.33
C ALA A 464 -18.24 13.08 -9.50
N LYS A 465 -18.23 14.20 -10.20
CA LYS A 465 -19.05 14.42 -11.41
C LYS A 465 -18.16 14.26 -12.66
N ALA A 466 -18.71 13.63 -13.69
CA ALA A 466 -18.05 13.52 -14.97
C ALA A 466 -17.71 14.91 -15.54
N ALA A 467 -16.62 15.01 -16.32
CA ALA A 467 -16.28 16.23 -17.02
C ALA A 467 -17.45 16.65 -17.94
N LYS A 468 -17.76 17.94 -17.95
CA LYS A 468 -18.73 18.50 -18.90
C LYS A 468 -18.22 18.35 -20.33
N GLN A 469 -19.10 18.23 -21.29
CA GLN A 469 -18.70 18.28 -22.70
C GLN A 469 -18.07 19.63 -23.03
N PRO A 470 -17.07 19.72 -23.93
CA PRO A 470 -16.36 20.95 -24.23
C PRO A 470 -17.29 22.13 -24.57
N LYS A 471 -18.35 21.87 -25.34
CA LYS A 471 -19.37 22.87 -25.73
C LYS A 471 -20.23 23.39 -24.57
N GLU A 472 -20.21 22.74 -23.43
CA GLU A 472 -20.96 23.12 -22.22
C GLU A 472 -20.12 23.96 -21.26
N ILE A 473 -18.85 24.16 -21.59
CA ILE A 473 -17.91 24.96 -20.81
C ILE A 473 -17.78 26.34 -21.42
N ALA A 474 -18.20 27.36 -20.68
CA ALA A 474 -18.22 28.73 -21.16
C ALA A 474 -16.90 29.50 -21.00
N SER A 475 -16.01 29.03 -20.10
CA SER A 475 -14.74 29.70 -19.78
C SER A 475 -13.56 29.01 -20.46
N ILE A 476 -12.70 29.78 -21.11
CA ILE A 476 -11.45 29.30 -21.71
C ILE A 476 -10.54 28.67 -20.66
N GLU A 477 -10.42 29.28 -19.48
CA GLU A 477 -9.66 28.73 -18.36
C GLU A 477 -10.20 27.37 -17.94
N GLN A 478 -11.50 27.22 -17.84
CA GLN A 478 -12.10 25.94 -17.46
C GLN A 478 -11.90 24.88 -18.56
N LEU A 479 -11.92 25.25 -19.84
CA LEU A 479 -11.54 24.35 -20.93
C LEU A 479 -10.09 23.89 -20.78
N PHE A 480 -9.17 24.83 -20.52
CA PHE A 480 -7.76 24.54 -20.32
C PHE A 480 -7.55 23.62 -19.11
N LEU A 481 -8.11 23.96 -17.96
CA LEU A 481 -7.96 23.16 -16.73
C LEU A 481 -8.55 21.74 -16.90
N THR A 482 -9.68 21.62 -17.59
CA THR A 482 -10.31 20.32 -17.86
C THR A 482 -9.44 19.50 -18.82
N GLY A 483 -8.99 20.10 -19.93
CA GLY A 483 -8.09 19.42 -20.87
C GLY A 483 -6.78 18.99 -20.23
N LEU A 484 -6.13 19.86 -19.48
CA LEU A 484 -4.90 19.54 -18.74
C LEU A 484 -5.11 18.40 -17.73
N HIS A 485 -6.23 18.41 -17.01
CA HIS A 485 -6.58 17.36 -16.07
C HIS A 485 -6.77 16.00 -16.76
N LEU A 486 -7.50 15.96 -17.88
CA LEU A 486 -7.69 14.75 -18.66
C LEU A 486 -6.38 14.20 -19.24
N GLU A 487 -5.47 15.09 -19.66
CA GLU A 487 -4.12 14.71 -20.10
C GLU A 487 -3.30 14.14 -18.95
N GLN A 488 -3.30 14.81 -17.79
CA GLN A 488 -2.62 14.35 -16.58
C GLN A 488 -3.07 12.97 -16.15
N TYR A 489 -4.38 12.71 -16.21
CA TYR A 489 -4.99 11.43 -15.87
C TYR A 489 -4.78 10.34 -16.93
N ARG A 490 -4.28 10.71 -18.11
CA ARG A 490 -4.27 9.79 -19.27
C ARG A 490 -5.65 9.19 -19.50
N HIS A 491 -6.67 10.06 -19.52
CA HIS A 491 -8.07 9.62 -19.49
C HIS A 491 -8.42 8.79 -20.72
N ALA A 492 -8.97 7.59 -20.50
CA ALA A 492 -9.17 6.60 -21.54
C ALA A 492 -10.35 6.90 -22.51
N THR A 493 -11.34 7.66 -22.06
CA THR A 493 -12.60 7.92 -22.78
C THR A 493 -12.80 9.36 -23.21
N TYR A 494 -12.27 10.33 -22.43
CA TYR A 494 -12.34 11.74 -22.78
C TYR A 494 -11.01 12.18 -23.39
N ASP A 495 -11.07 12.65 -24.63
CA ASP A 495 -9.88 13.16 -25.33
C ASP A 495 -9.59 14.60 -24.86
N PRO A 496 -8.44 14.89 -24.24
CA PRO A 496 -8.07 16.23 -23.83
C PRO A 496 -7.98 17.21 -25.00
N MET A 497 -7.66 16.72 -26.21
CA MET A 497 -7.60 17.56 -27.40
C MET A 497 -8.93 18.20 -27.76
N ALA A 498 -10.05 17.53 -27.44
CA ALA A 498 -11.38 18.09 -27.66
C ALA A 498 -11.64 19.37 -26.84
N TYR A 499 -10.98 19.54 -25.72
CA TYR A 499 -11.04 20.71 -24.83
C TYR A 499 -9.99 21.75 -25.20
N LEU A 500 -8.74 21.32 -25.38
CA LEU A 500 -7.60 22.22 -25.61
C LEU A 500 -7.68 22.91 -26.98
N SER A 501 -8.18 22.23 -28.01
CA SER A 501 -8.33 22.82 -29.34
C SER A 501 -9.34 23.98 -29.38
N LEU A 502 -10.37 23.97 -28.53
CA LEU A 502 -11.36 25.04 -28.48
C LEU A 502 -10.81 26.34 -27.91
N ILE A 503 -9.73 26.31 -27.15
CA ILE A 503 -9.07 27.51 -26.60
C ILE A 503 -8.67 28.43 -27.74
N HIS A 504 -8.06 27.89 -28.80
CA HIS A 504 -7.60 28.66 -29.95
C HIS A 504 -8.74 29.22 -30.81
N ILE A 505 -9.91 28.57 -30.82
CA ILE A 505 -11.09 29.00 -31.57
C ILE A 505 -11.81 30.12 -30.80
N SER A 506 -11.75 30.10 -29.49
CA SER A 506 -12.48 31.04 -28.62
C SER A 506 -11.69 32.29 -28.32
N GLU A 507 -10.38 32.34 -28.53
CA GLU A 507 -9.60 33.56 -28.47
C GLU A 507 -9.74 34.36 -29.76
N PRO A 508 -10.24 35.61 -29.75
CA PRO A 508 -10.14 36.45 -30.90
C PRO A 508 -8.65 36.65 -31.21
N THR A 509 -8.23 36.24 -32.39
CA THR A 509 -6.92 36.58 -32.94
C THR A 509 -6.73 38.10 -32.79
N ARG A 510 -5.93 38.50 -31.80
CA ARG A 510 -5.48 39.89 -31.77
C ARG A 510 -4.65 40.14 -33.02
N PRO A 511 -4.96 41.19 -33.83
CA PRO A 511 -4.18 41.52 -35.00
C PRO A 511 -2.75 41.90 -34.68
#